data_072ac6738c3154d10a407f57e9a0b8a7
#
_entry.id   072ac6738c3154d10a407f57e9a0b8a7
#
_cell.length_a   1.000
_cell.length_b   1.000
_cell.length_c   1.000
_cell.angle_alpha   90.00
_cell.angle_beta   90.00
_cell.angle_gamma   90.00
#
_symmetry.space_group_name_H-M   'P 1'
#
loop_
_entity.id
_entity.type
_entity.pdbx_description
1 polymer ?
#
loop_
_entity_poly.entity_id
_entity_poly.type
_entity_poly.pdbx_seq_one_letter_code
_entity_poly.pdbx_strand_id
1 'polypeptide(L)'
;MTAANSTSPIIELPQPERLLSRKGWTVFLVALIVICAVAPALNLWVAESSALYLSDYMLGLLGKFMCYAICALAIDLIWGYTGILSLGHGLFFALGGYVMGMYLMREAAGPDALPAFMGFLDWKTLPWHWALSGSFVATVLLVFLVPGLIGGVFGYFAFRSRIKGVYFSIITQALTYAAMLLFFRNETGFGGNNGFTGFKTLLGFSLTSQRIQVLLFALSGLALLGCFLFSRWLIRSKYGRVLQAVRDAETRTMFCGYNPLPYKLSIWIISAMMCGLAGALYVPQVGIINPSEMSVSNSIEMAVWTAVGGRASLVGPIIGAFAVNGGKSWLTVAAPEYWLYVLGALFIIVTLFMPGGVIRLPQQIKQWREKRNAQTRSELNHAAAAMARQASERTADTLKGVRA
;
A
#
# COMPACT_ATOMS: atom_id res chain seq x y z
N MET A 1 -58.29 -28.97 0.86
CA MET A 1 -57.63 -27.65 0.88
C MET A 1 -56.37 -27.77 1.70
N THR A 2 -55.26 -28.11 1.07
CA THR A 2 -53.92 -28.22 1.66
C THR A 2 -53.17 -26.94 1.36
N ALA A 3 -52.92 -26.14 2.39
CA ALA A 3 -52.13 -24.91 2.28
C ALA A 3 -50.67 -25.25 1.96
N ALA A 4 -50.22 -24.89 0.77
CA ALA A 4 -48.83 -24.98 0.38
C ALA A 4 -48.02 -23.91 1.13
N ASN A 5 -47.18 -24.33 2.06
CA ASN A 5 -46.20 -23.51 2.74
C ASN A 5 -45.12 -23.10 1.71
N SER A 6 -45.27 -21.94 1.07
CA SER A 6 -44.23 -21.31 0.26
C SER A 6 -43.21 -20.62 1.18
N THR A 7 -42.26 -21.36 1.69
CA THR A 7 -41.06 -20.78 2.27
C THR A 7 -40.27 -20.16 1.12
N SER A 8 -40.38 -18.84 0.99
CA SER A 8 -39.47 -18.06 0.11
C SER A 8 -38.03 -18.42 0.43
N PRO A 9 -37.17 -18.71 -0.56
CA PRO A 9 -35.78 -18.98 -0.29
C PRO A 9 -35.18 -17.71 0.36
N ILE A 10 -34.72 -17.84 1.61
CA ILE A 10 -33.93 -16.81 2.27
C ILE A 10 -32.68 -16.65 1.43
N ILE A 11 -32.60 -15.54 0.66
CA ILE A 11 -31.40 -15.19 -0.06
C ILE A 11 -30.37 -14.91 1.01
N GLU A 12 -29.52 -15.89 1.30
CA GLU A 12 -28.33 -15.68 2.13
C GLU A 12 -27.46 -14.65 1.40
N LEU A 13 -27.44 -13.43 1.95
CA LEU A 13 -26.53 -12.39 1.50
C LEU A 13 -25.11 -12.95 1.60
N PRO A 14 -24.31 -12.90 0.52
CA PRO A 14 -22.95 -13.38 0.53
C PRO A 14 -22.21 -12.70 1.68
N GLN A 15 -21.76 -13.50 2.63
CA GLN A 15 -20.95 -13.02 3.76
C GLN A 15 -19.71 -12.34 3.18
N PRO A 16 -19.33 -11.14 3.65
CA PRO A 16 -18.11 -10.50 3.19
C PRO A 16 -16.95 -11.47 3.41
N GLU A 17 -16.27 -11.85 2.33
CA GLU A 17 -15.16 -12.80 2.38
C GLU A 17 -14.13 -12.33 3.43
N ARG A 18 -14.05 -13.07 4.53
CA ARG A 18 -13.07 -12.82 5.57
C ARG A 18 -11.72 -13.34 5.06
N LEU A 19 -10.94 -12.49 4.41
CA LEU A 19 -9.63 -12.80 3.87
C LEU A 19 -8.68 -13.43 4.89
N LEU A 20 -8.84 -13.07 6.16
CA LEU A 20 -8.10 -13.63 7.28
C LEU A 20 -9.05 -14.04 8.42
N SER A 21 -8.84 -15.22 8.98
CA SER A 21 -9.52 -15.66 10.20
C SER A 21 -9.17 -14.75 11.38
N ARG A 22 -9.93 -14.81 12.49
CA ARG A 22 -9.54 -14.07 13.72
C ARG A 22 -8.11 -14.41 14.15
N LYS A 23 -7.71 -15.67 14.04
CA LYS A 23 -6.34 -16.14 14.34
C LYS A 23 -5.31 -15.51 13.40
N GLY A 24 -5.59 -15.42 12.08
CA GLY A 24 -4.67 -14.80 11.12
C GLY A 24 -4.43 -13.32 11.41
N TRP A 25 -5.45 -12.58 11.86
CA TRP A 25 -5.31 -11.18 12.26
C TRP A 25 -4.45 -11.02 13.53
N THR A 26 -4.65 -11.87 14.53
CA THR A 26 -3.83 -11.82 15.76
C THR A 26 -2.38 -12.21 15.48
N VAL A 27 -2.14 -13.23 14.68
CA VAL A 27 -0.78 -13.64 14.26
C VAL A 27 -0.07 -12.48 13.53
N PHE A 28 -0.75 -11.82 12.61
CA PHE A 28 -0.15 -10.67 11.90
C PHE A 28 0.20 -9.51 12.85
N LEU A 29 -0.71 -9.13 13.75
CA LEU A 29 -0.46 -8.07 14.74
C LEU A 29 0.69 -8.43 15.68
N VAL A 30 0.71 -9.67 16.17
CA VAL A 30 1.80 -10.14 17.02
C VAL A 30 3.13 -10.15 16.25
N ALA A 31 3.14 -10.62 15.00
CA ALA A 31 4.34 -10.58 14.17
C ALA A 31 4.85 -9.14 13.95
N LEU A 32 3.98 -8.20 13.67
CA LEU A 32 4.35 -6.79 13.51
C LEU A 32 4.94 -6.21 14.80
N ILE A 33 4.31 -6.46 15.95
CA ILE A 33 4.80 -6.00 17.26
C ILE A 33 6.14 -6.67 17.58
N VAL A 34 6.28 -7.97 17.33
CA VAL A 34 7.53 -8.72 17.54
C VAL A 34 8.65 -8.13 16.68
N ILE A 35 8.41 -7.86 15.41
CA ILE A 35 9.42 -7.23 14.53
C ILE A 35 9.81 -5.85 15.08
N CYS A 36 8.84 -5.04 15.52
CA CYS A 36 9.10 -3.72 16.10
C CYS A 36 9.88 -3.76 17.43
N ALA A 37 9.82 -4.85 18.17
CA ALA A 37 10.56 -5.05 19.42
C ALA A 37 11.90 -5.75 19.22
N VAL A 38 11.93 -6.81 18.40
CA VAL A 38 13.12 -7.65 18.20
C VAL A 38 14.20 -6.92 17.38
N ALA A 39 13.83 -6.19 16.33
CA ALA A 39 14.83 -5.49 15.52
C ALA A 39 15.64 -4.44 16.32
N PRO A 40 15.03 -3.57 17.13
CA PRO A 40 15.78 -2.71 18.05
C PRO A 40 16.60 -3.47 19.09
N ALA A 41 16.07 -4.55 19.63
CA ALA A 41 16.79 -5.38 20.62
C ALA A 41 18.06 -6.01 20.02
N LEU A 42 17.98 -6.52 18.80
CA LEU A 42 19.13 -7.08 18.07
C LEU A 42 20.18 -6.02 17.72
N ASN A 43 19.77 -4.75 17.52
CA ASN A 43 20.69 -3.65 17.27
C ASN A 43 21.37 -3.16 18.56
N LEU A 44 20.60 -3.02 19.67
CA LEU A 44 21.11 -2.40 20.92
C LEU A 44 21.85 -3.37 21.84
N TRP A 45 21.47 -4.64 21.88
CA TRP A 45 21.93 -5.58 22.92
C TRP A 45 22.81 -6.71 22.38
N VAL A 46 22.87 -6.89 21.07
CA VAL A 46 23.71 -7.92 20.46
C VAL A 46 25.05 -7.31 20.07
N ALA A 47 26.14 -7.99 20.36
CA ALA A 47 27.48 -7.54 20.00
C ALA A 47 27.66 -7.51 18.47
N GLU A 48 28.39 -6.52 17.95
CA GLU A 48 28.65 -6.33 16.52
C GLU A 48 29.33 -7.53 15.85
N SER A 49 30.07 -8.34 16.61
CA SER A 49 30.72 -9.56 16.15
C SER A 49 29.78 -10.75 15.96
N SER A 50 28.53 -10.65 16.42
CA SER A 50 27.56 -11.74 16.33
C SER A 50 26.85 -11.78 14.98
N ALA A 51 26.60 -12.97 14.45
CA ALA A 51 25.80 -13.17 13.23
C ALA A 51 24.35 -12.69 13.34
N LEU A 52 23.87 -12.44 14.56
CA LEU A 52 22.52 -11.93 14.82
C LEU A 52 22.48 -10.41 14.97
N TYR A 53 23.62 -9.73 14.91
CA TYR A 53 23.67 -8.28 15.00
C TYR A 53 22.97 -7.62 13.80
N LEU A 54 22.04 -6.72 14.09
CA LEU A 54 21.36 -5.94 13.08
C LEU A 54 22.04 -4.57 12.97
N SER A 55 22.73 -4.29 11.87
CA SER A 55 23.41 -3.01 11.65
C SER A 55 22.44 -1.83 11.59
N ASP A 56 22.92 -0.63 11.91
CA ASP A 56 22.15 0.63 11.79
C ASP A 56 21.61 0.84 10.38
N TYR A 57 22.37 0.47 9.36
CA TYR A 57 21.93 0.48 7.96
C TYR A 57 20.70 -0.41 7.73
N MET A 58 20.72 -1.64 8.24
CA MET A 58 19.59 -2.57 8.11
C MET A 58 18.37 -2.09 8.89
N LEU A 59 18.59 -1.47 10.06
CA LEU A 59 17.51 -0.88 10.85
C LEU A 59 16.84 0.27 10.09
N GLY A 60 17.63 1.18 9.51
CA GLY A 60 17.15 2.27 8.65
C GLY A 60 16.41 1.75 7.40
N LEU A 61 16.94 0.69 6.76
CA LEU A 61 16.31 0.06 5.60
C LEU A 61 14.95 -0.55 5.94
N LEU A 62 14.83 -1.25 7.08
CA LEU A 62 13.56 -1.79 7.56
C LEU A 62 12.57 -0.67 7.92
N GLY A 63 13.05 0.43 8.53
CA GLY A 63 12.24 1.60 8.80
C GLY A 63 11.71 2.26 7.53
N LYS A 64 12.54 2.37 6.50
CA LYS A 64 12.13 2.79 5.14
C LYS A 64 11.02 1.89 4.58
N PHE A 65 11.14 0.57 4.73
CA PHE A 65 10.10 -0.36 4.27
C PHE A 65 8.79 -0.21 5.05
N MET A 66 8.84 0.14 6.33
CA MET A 66 7.63 0.47 7.11
C MET A 66 6.93 1.72 6.57
N CYS A 67 7.68 2.76 6.18
CA CYS A 67 7.11 3.94 5.54
C CYS A 67 6.44 3.58 4.20
N TYR A 68 7.07 2.77 3.39
CA TYR A 68 6.48 2.27 2.14
C TYR A 68 5.25 1.38 2.38
N ALA A 69 5.24 0.60 3.45
CA ALA A 69 4.07 -0.18 3.84
C ALA A 69 2.86 0.70 4.23
N ILE A 70 3.10 1.87 4.85
CA ILE A 70 2.05 2.86 5.11
C ILE A 70 1.49 3.40 3.79
N CYS A 71 2.34 3.70 2.79
CA CYS A 71 1.89 4.12 1.46
C CYS A 71 1.09 3.03 0.75
N ALA A 72 1.55 1.78 0.77
CA ALA A 72 0.85 0.67 0.17
C ALA A 72 -0.54 0.45 0.82
N LEU A 73 -0.62 0.60 2.15
CA LEU A 73 -1.88 0.54 2.89
C LEU A 73 -2.81 1.71 2.52
N ALA A 74 -2.27 2.91 2.34
CA ALA A 74 -3.02 4.09 1.91
C ALA A 74 -3.61 3.91 0.50
N ILE A 75 -2.85 3.31 -0.42
CA ILE A 75 -3.31 2.97 -1.76
C ILE A 75 -4.39 1.88 -1.70
N ASP A 76 -4.24 0.87 -0.83
CA ASP A 76 -5.24 -0.18 -0.68
C ASP A 76 -6.60 0.37 -0.18
N LEU A 77 -6.58 1.36 0.70
CA LEU A 77 -7.81 2.01 1.15
C LEU A 77 -8.62 2.58 -0.02
N ILE A 78 -7.97 3.18 -0.99
CA ILE A 78 -8.67 3.76 -2.13
C ILE A 78 -8.86 2.75 -3.26
N TRP A 79 -7.83 2.01 -3.64
CA TRP A 79 -7.94 1.06 -4.73
C TRP A 79 -8.69 -0.22 -4.35
N GLY A 80 -8.36 -0.79 -3.21
CA GLY A 80 -8.97 -2.02 -2.72
C GLY A 80 -10.46 -1.87 -2.35
N TYR A 81 -10.80 -0.77 -1.67
CA TYR A 81 -12.14 -0.61 -1.06
C TYR A 81 -13.06 0.34 -1.82
N THR A 82 -12.55 1.20 -2.71
CA THR A 82 -13.39 2.04 -3.58
C THR A 82 -13.22 1.76 -5.07
N GLY A 83 -12.28 0.90 -5.45
CA GLY A 83 -12.03 0.53 -6.84
C GLY A 83 -11.31 1.63 -7.65
N ILE A 84 -10.85 2.69 -7.02
CA ILE A 84 -10.21 3.83 -7.69
C ILE A 84 -8.70 3.63 -7.66
N LEU A 85 -8.09 3.32 -8.79
CA LEU A 85 -6.64 3.27 -8.91
C LEU A 85 -6.09 4.68 -9.08
N SER A 86 -5.20 5.08 -8.21
CA SER A 86 -4.42 6.30 -8.32
C SER A 86 -2.94 5.99 -8.52
N LEU A 87 -2.32 6.67 -9.46
CA LEU A 87 -0.88 6.65 -9.69
C LEU A 87 -0.22 7.96 -9.26
N GLY A 88 -0.85 8.69 -8.34
CA GLY A 88 -0.40 9.98 -7.86
C GLY A 88 0.04 10.03 -6.40
N HIS A 89 0.12 8.89 -5.72
CA HIS A 89 0.44 8.86 -4.29
C HIS A 89 1.89 9.26 -3.97
N GLY A 90 2.80 9.15 -4.96
CA GLY A 90 4.15 9.68 -4.85
C GLY A 90 4.21 11.18 -4.57
N LEU A 91 3.23 11.96 -5.09
CA LEU A 91 3.10 13.38 -4.76
C LEU A 91 2.85 13.58 -3.26
N PHE A 92 1.87 12.91 -2.70
CA PHE A 92 1.50 13.09 -1.28
C PHE A 92 2.61 12.63 -0.35
N PHE A 93 3.29 11.54 -0.70
CA PHE A 93 4.48 11.07 -0.01
C PHE A 93 5.59 12.12 -0.01
N ALA A 94 5.93 12.64 -1.16
CA ALA A 94 6.96 13.67 -1.29
C ALA A 94 6.58 14.97 -0.59
N LEU A 95 5.33 15.43 -0.67
CA LEU A 95 4.86 16.63 0.05
C LEU A 95 5.08 16.52 1.55
N GLY A 96 4.70 15.39 2.17
CA GLY A 96 4.97 15.16 3.59
C GLY A 96 6.47 15.11 3.91
N GLY A 97 7.25 14.47 3.02
CA GLY A 97 8.71 14.44 3.12
C GLY A 97 9.35 15.82 3.02
N TYR A 98 8.92 16.66 2.08
CA TYR A 98 9.43 18.02 1.93
C TYR A 98 9.09 18.92 3.12
N VAL A 99 7.89 18.79 3.68
CA VAL A 99 7.50 19.51 4.90
C VAL A 99 8.41 19.15 6.07
N MET A 100 8.66 17.88 6.32
CA MET A 100 9.59 17.43 7.37
C MET A 100 11.03 17.79 7.01
N GLY A 101 11.44 17.61 5.77
CA GLY A 101 12.80 17.96 5.30
C GLY A 101 13.13 19.43 5.50
N MET A 102 12.19 20.35 5.23
CA MET A 102 12.41 21.78 5.47
C MET A 102 12.58 22.09 6.96
N TYR A 103 11.80 21.44 7.83
CA TYR A 103 12.00 21.57 9.29
C TYR A 103 13.41 21.16 9.70
N LEU A 104 13.87 19.99 9.24
CA LEU A 104 15.22 19.49 9.55
C LEU A 104 16.34 20.39 8.98
N MET A 105 16.14 20.96 7.79
CA MET A 105 17.07 21.91 7.20
C MET A 105 17.18 23.20 8.00
N ARG A 106 16.03 23.71 8.48
CA ARG A 106 16.00 24.92 9.33
C ARG A 106 16.60 24.67 10.70
N GLU A 107 16.34 23.52 11.30
CA GLU A 107 16.94 23.12 12.58
C GLU A 107 18.47 23.03 12.45
N ALA A 108 18.97 22.46 11.34
CA ALA A 108 20.40 22.36 11.07
C ALA A 108 21.07 23.72 10.81
N ALA A 109 20.33 24.69 10.25
CA ALA A 109 20.83 26.04 9.96
C ALA A 109 20.83 26.94 11.21
N GLY A 110 19.90 26.71 12.13
CA GLY A 110 19.65 27.57 13.29
C GLY A 110 18.52 28.59 13.09
N PRO A 111 18.08 29.27 14.19
CA PRO A 111 16.84 30.04 14.17
C PRO A 111 16.82 31.24 13.20
N ASP A 112 17.97 31.90 12.99
CA ASP A 112 18.08 33.11 12.18
C ASP A 112 18.80 32.90 10.84
N ALA A 113 19.23 31.67 10.54
CA ALA A 113 19.94 31.35 9.32
C ALA A 113 19.04 30.67 8.27
N LEU A 114 19.33 30.94 7.00
CA LEU A 114 18.68 30.24 5.89
C LEU A 114 19.30 28.85 5.71
N PRO A 115 18.49 27.84 5.28
CA PRO A 115 19.01 26.55 4.88
C PRO A 115 20.17 26.65 3.88
N ALA A 116 21.17 25.79 4.00
CA ALA A 116 22.39 25.86 3.20
C ALA A 116 22.17 25.91 1.69
N PHE A 117 21.17 25.18 1.18
CA PHE A 117 20.84 25.18 -0.25
C PHE A 117 20.30 26.55 -0.73
N MET A 118 19.59 27.28 0.15
CA MET A 118 19.10 28.64 -0.17
C MET A 118 20.23 29.63 -0.24
N GLY A 119 21.23 29.54 0.65
CA GLY A 119 22.46 30.33 0.59
C GLY A 119 23.23 30.11 -0.72
N PHE A 120 23.33 28.86 -1.16
CA PHE A 120 23.95 28.51 -2.43
C PHE A 120 23.21 29.07 -3.65
N LEU A 121 21.89 29.18 -3.57
CA LEU A 121 21.03 29.76 -4.62
C LEU A 121 20.81 31.27 -4.49
N ASP A 122 21.59 31.96 -3.64
CA ASP A 122 21.54 33.41 -3.36
C ASP A 122 20.16 33.93 -2.88
N TRP A 123 19.41 33.10 -2.18
CA TRP A 123 18.17 33.50 -1.52
C TRP A 123 18.48 34.37 -0.31
N LYS A 124 17.82 35.54 -0.21
CA LYS A 124 18.00 36.48 0.89
C LYS A 124 16.97 36.34 2.01
N THR A 125 15.81 35.77 1.68
CA THR A 125 14.69 35.60 2.60
C THR A 125 14.05 34.25 2.43
N LEU A 126 13.46 33.73 3.52
CA LEU A 126 12.69 32.48 3.48
C LEU A 126 11.37 32.70 2.73
N PRO A 127 11.02 31.88 1.72
CA PRO A 127 9.74 31.94 1.06
C PRO A 127 8.57 31.79 2.04
N TRP A 128 7.48 32.51 1.78
CA TRP A 128 6.30 32.55 2.66
C TRP A 128 5.71 31.17 2.99
N HIS A 129 5.74 30.22 2.04
CA HIS A 129 5.21 28.87 2.20
C HIS A 129 6.02 28.02 3.19
N TRP A 130 7.24 28.42 3.52
CA TRP A 130 8.10 27.78 4.53
C TRP A 130 8.08 28.49 5.87
N ALA A 131 7.35 29.57 6.03
CA ALA A 131 7.33 30.38 7.26
C ALA A 131 6.97 29.54 8.50
N LEU A 132 6.00 28.63 8.39
CA LEU A 132 5.53 27.79 9.49
C LEU A 132 6.44 26.58 9.79
N SER A 133 7.43 26.26 8.95
CA SER A 133 8.31 25.08 9.12
C SER A 133 9.37 25.23 10.22
N GLY A 134 9.37 26.33 11.01
CA GLY A 134 10.29 26.52 12.14
C GLY A 134 9.86 25.84 13.44
N SER A 135 8.60 25.46 13.55
CA SER A 135 8.05 24.77 14.72
C SER A 135 7.77 23.30 14.40
N PHE A 136 8.22 22.39 15.26
CA PHE A 136 7.95 20.96 15.11
C PHE A 136 6.45 20.65 15.11
N VAL A 137 5.69 21.27 16.02
CA VAL A 137 4.24 21.06 16.11
C VAL A 137 3.54 21.53 14.84
N ALA A 138 3.91 22.73 14.32
CA ALA A 138 3.36 23.22 13.07
C ALA A 138 3.74 22.28 11.89
N THR A 139 4.97 21.79 11.86
CA THR A 139 5.43 20.83 10.83
C THR A 139 4.61 19.55 10.86
N VAL A 140 4.36 18.96 12.03
CA VAL A 140 3.52 17.77 12.16
C VAL A 140 2.09 18.02 11.64
N LEU A 141 1.51 19.19 11.95
CA LEU A 141 0.19 19.55 11.40
C LEU A 141 0.23 19.71 9.88
N LEU A 142 1.27 20.36 9.34
CA LEU A 142 1.44 20.55 7.89
C LEU A 142 1.66 19.24 7.14
N VAL A 143 2.29 18.24 7.75
CA VAL A 143 2.46 16.88 7.19
C VAL A 143 1.11 16.24 6.82
N PHE A 144 0.07 16.52 7.58
CA PHE A 144 -1.29 16.05 7.26
C PHE A 144 -2.06 17.07 6.41
N LEU A 145 -1.95 18.35 6.75
CA LEU A 145 -2.75 19.41 6.12
C LEU A 145 -2.39 19.60 4.65
N VAL A 146 -1.10 19.65 4.29
CA VAL A 146 -0.66 19.95 2.92
C VAL A 146 -1.07 18.85 1.94
N PRO A 147 -0.74 17.55 2.18
CA PRO A 147 -1.23 16.49 1.30
C PRO A 147 -2.75 16.36 1.30
N GLY A 148 -3.40 16.55 2.46
CA GLY A 148 -4.84 16.49 2.60
C GLY A 148 -5.56 17.61 1.83
N LEU A 149 -5.05 18.84 1.89
CA LEU A 149 -5.62 19.99 1.17
C LEU A 149 -5.46 19.84 -0.34
N ILE A 150 -4.24 19.55 -0.81
CA ILE A 150 -3.95 19.37 -2.23
C ILE A 150 -4.75 18.18 -2.78
N GLY A 151 -4.76 17.05 -2.05
CA GLY A 151 -5.59 15.90 -2.36
C GLY A 151 -7.08 16.25 -2.36
N GLY A 152 -7.56 17.01 -1.38
CA GLY A 152 -8.94 17.44 -1.27
C GLY A 152 -9.40 18.32 -2.43
N VAL A 153 -8.63 19.33 -2.77
CA VAL A 153 -8.92 20.23 -3.90
C VAL A 153 -8.93 19.44 -5.21
N PHE A 154 -7.89 18.70 -5.51
CA PHE A 154 -7.82 17.91 -6.73
C PHE A 154 -8.93 16.86 -6.78
N GLY A 155 -9.12 16.10 -5.70
CA GLY A 155 -10.13 15.05 -5.62
C GLY A 155 -11.55 15.59 -5.76
N TYR A 156 -11.84 16.76 -5.19
CA TYR A 156 -13.15 17.40 -5.36
C TYR A 156 -13.48 17.66 -6.82
N PHE A 157 -12.59 18.30 -7.58
CA PHE A 157 -12.81 18.56 -9.00
C PHE A 157 -12.87 17.27 -9.82
N ALA A 158 -11.98 16.31 -9.57
CA ALA A 158 -11.94 15.07 -10.30
C ALA A 158 -13.20 14.20 -10.08
N PHE A 159 -13.66 14.05 -8.83
CA PHE A 159 -14.86 13.27 -8.53
C PHE A 159 -16.15 13.98 -8.91
N ARG A 160 -16.19 15.31 -8.80
CA ARG A 160 -17.33 16.11 -9.26
C ARG A 160 -17.51 16.03 -10.78
N SER A 161 -16.40 15.98 -11.54
CA SER A 161 -16.40 15.79 -12.99
C SER A 161 -16.68 14.34 -13.41
N ARG A 162 -16.99 13.45 -12.46
CA ARG A 162 -17.30 12.03 -12.68
C ARG A 162 -16.21 11.26 -13.43
N ILE A 163 -14.95 11.69 -13.30
CA ILE A 163 -13.80 10.97 -13.87
C ILE A 163 -13.64 9.64 -13.16
N LYS A 164 -13.55 8.56 -13.93
CA LYS A 164 -13.51 7.17 -13.41
C LYS A 164 -12.44 6.33 -14.12
N GLY A 165 -12.08 5.21 -13.47
CA GLY A 165 -11.23 4.18 -14.05
C GLY A 165 -9.85 4.70 -14.46
N VAL A 166 -9.41 4.31 -15.64
CA VAL A 166 -8.07 4.61 -16.17
C VAL A 166 -7.82 6.11 -16.32
N TYR A 167 -8.84 6.90 -16.66
CA TYR A 167 -8.69 8.36 -16.77
C TYR A 167 -8.29 9.01 -15.45
N PHE A 168 -8.82 8.52 -14.33
CA PHE A 168 -8.42 9.03 -13.02
C PHE A 168 -6.94 8.71 -12.73
N SER A 169 -6.48 7.50 -13.07
CA SER A 169 -5.07 7.11 -12.91
C SER A 169 -4.14 7.99 -13.74
N ILE A 170 -4.50 8.28 -15.00
CA ILE A 170 -3.71 9.14 -15.90
C ILE A 170 -3.63 10.56 -15.36
N ILE A 171 -4.75 11.15 -14.92
CA ILE A 171 -4.78 12.53 -14.44
C ILE A 171 -4.01 12.67 -13.11
N THR A 172 -4.11 11.69 -12.22
CA THR A 172 -3.31 11.70 -10.97
C THR A 172 -1.82 11.58 -11.25
N GLN A 173 -1.44 10.80 -12.26
CA GLN A 173 -0.05 10.69 -12.67
C GLN A 173 0.46 11.98 -13.33
N ALA A 174 -0.35 12.61 -14.17
CA ALA A 174 -0.03 13.90 -14.78
C ALA A 174 0.15 15.00 -13.72
N LEU A 175 -0.73 15.03 -12.69
CA LEU A 175 -0.58 15.94 -11.55
C LEU A 175 0.74 15.75 -10.84
N THR A 176 1.10 14.49 -10.56
CA THR A 176 2.35 14.14 -9.85
C THR A 176 3.57 14.54 -10.68
N TYR A 177 3.55 14.28 -11.98
CA TYR A 177 4.63 14.68 -12.89
C TYR A 177 4.77 16.20 -13.01
N ALA A 178 3.66 16.92 -13.10
CA ALA A 178 3.66 18.37 -13.12
C ALA A 178 4.23 18.97 -11.82
N ALA A 179 3.87 18.41 -10.67
CA ALA A 179 4.44 18.79 -9.39
C ALA A 179 5.94 18.49 -9.33
N MET A 180 6.38 17.32 -9.81
CA MET A 180 7.80 16.97 -9.90
C MET A 180 8.59 18.02 -10.69
N LEU A 181 8.10 18.41 -11.85
CA LEU A 181 8.73 19.45 -12.68
C LEU A 181 8.78 20.82 -11.98
N LEU A 182 7.73 21.16 -11.21
CA LEU A 182 7.72 22.37 -10.40
C LEU A 182 8.81 22.35 -9.32
N PHE A 183 8.99 21.20 -8.65
CA PHE A 183 9.96 21.03 -7.57
C PHE A 183 11.42 20.94 -8.09
N PHE A 184 11.61 20.56 -9.35
CA PHE A 184 12.95 20.63 -9.98
C PHE A 184 13.44 22.05 -10.25
N ARG A 185 12.54 23.03 -10.22
CA ARG A 185 12.94 24.44 -10.45
C ARG A 185 13.58 25.01 -9.19
N ASN A 186 14.77 25.60 -9.34
CA ASN A 186 15.51 26.20 -8.23
C ASN A 186 14.79 27.42 -7.64
N GLU A 187 14.02 28.13 -8.48
CA GLU A 187 13.31 29.36 -8.10
C GLU A 187 12.10 29.10 -7.18
N THR A 188 11.72 27.85 -6.98
CA THR A 188 10.53 27.51 -6.15
C THR A 188 10.85 27.26 -4.68
N GLY A 189 12.14 27.21 -4.30
CA GLY A 189 12.55 26.99 -2.92
C GLY A 189 12.43 25.55 -2.42
N PHE A 190 12.38 24.55 -3.33
CA PHE A 190 12.33 23.13 -3.02
C PHE A 190 13.69 22.41 -3.22
N GLY A 191 14.79 23.17 -3.39
CA GLY A 191 16.14 22.61 -3.53
C GLY A 191 16.46 22.04 -4.90
N GLY A 192 15.59 22.21 -5.89
CA GLY A 192 15.80 21.79 -7.27
C GLY A 192 16.15 20.30 -7.41
N ASN A 193 17.09 19.96 -8.29
CA ASN A 193 17.47 18.57 -8.58
C ASN A 193 18.05 17.83 -7.35
N ASN A 194 18.76 18.54 -6.48
CA ASN A 194 19.39 17.94 -5.29
C ASN A 194 18.37 17.70 -4.16
N GLY A 195 17.24 18.43 -4.16
CA GLY A 195 16.27 18.36 -3.08
C GLY A 195 16.85 18.85 -1.74
N PHE A 196 16.40 18.23 -0.64
CA PHE A 196 16.88 18.52 0.70
C PHE A 196 17.73 17.37 1.22
N THR A 197 18.94 17.69 1.68
CA THR A 197 19.95 16.73 2.17
C THR A 197 20.73 17.34 3.34
N GLY A 198 21.54 16.51 4.01
CA GLY A 198 22.43 17.02 5.05
C GLY A 198 21.73 17.31 6.37
N PHE A 199 20.68 16.58 6.66
CA PHE A 199 19.98 16.66 7.95
C PHE A 199 20.90 16.21 9.08
N LYS A 200 21.03 17.05 10.13
CA LYS A 200 21.96 16.80 11.25
C LYS A 200 21.22 16.39 12.52
N THR A 201 20.19 17.13 12.85
CA THR A 201 19.48 17.01 14.13
C THR A 201 17.98 16.94 13.93
N LEU A 202 17.31 16.31 14.88
CA LEU A 202 15.87 16.32 15.06
C LEU A 202 15.58 16.60 16.56
N LEU A 203 14.92 17.72 16.87
CA LEU A 203 14.66 18.19 18.22
C LEU A 203 15.93 18.28 19.09
N GLY A 204 17.04 18.74 18.49
CA GLY A 204 18.34 18.85 19.13
C GLY A 204 19.14 17.56 19.25
N PHE A 205 18.57 16.41 18.86
CA PHE A 205 19.25 15.11 18.91
C PHE A 205 19.88 14.78 17.53
N SER A 206 21.11 14.26 17.55
CA SER A 206 21.80 13.87 16.32
C SER A 206 21.14 12.69 15.64
N LEU A 207 20.80 12.81 14.35
CA LEU A 207 20.22 11.74 13.54
C LEU A 207 21.17 10.55 13.30
N THR A 208 22.48 10.75 13.47
CA THR A 208 23.48 9.69 13.35
C THR A 208 23.60 8.84 14.62
N SER A 209 22.97 9.25 15.74
CA SER A 209 22.99 8.50 16.97
C SER A 209 22.15 7.21 16.83
N GLN A 210 22.74 6.07 17.21
CA GLN A 210 22.08 4.76 17.21
C GLN A 210 20.73 4.78 17.94
N ARG A 211 20.65 5.49 19.10
CA ARG A 211 19.40 5.62 19.86
C ARG A 211 18.31 6.33 19.08
N ILE A 212 18.66 7.35 18.31
CA ILE A 212 17.70 8.08 17.48
C ILE A 212 17.24 7.25 16.28
N GLN A 213 18.14 6.48 15.68
CA GLN A 213 17.75 5.56 14.59
C GLN A 213 16.79 4.48 15.07
N VAL A 214 17.03 3.90 16.24
CA VAL A 214 16.11 2.98 16.91
C VAL A 214 14.76 3.63 17.21
N LEU A 215 14.76 4.87 17.71
CA LEU A 215 13.54 5.63 17.98
C LEU A 215 12.74 5.90 16.71
N LEU A 216 13.39 6.31 15.62
CA LEU A 216 12.75 6.56 14.32
C LEU A 216 12.16 5.28 13.73
N PHE A 217 12.88 4.16 13.84
CA PHE A 217 12.37 2.84 13.47
C PHE A 217 11.11 2.47 14.27
N ALA A 218 11.18 2.59 15.60
CA ALA A 218 10.04 2.30 16.47
C ALA A 218 8.84 3.22 16.19
N LEU A 219 9.09 4.50 15.91
CA LEU A 219 8.05 5.47 15.53
C LEU A 219 7.39 5.09 14.21
N SER A 220 8.17 4.64 13.23
CA SER A 220 7.63 4.18 11.94
C SER A 220 6.80 2.90 12.09
N GLY A 221 7.23 1.97 12.94
CA GLY A 221 6.47 0.77 13.28
C GLY A 221 5.17 1.11 14.00
N LEU A 222 5.21 2.03 14.96
CA LEU A 222 4.02 2.52 15.68
C LEU A 222 3.05 3.24 14.73
N ALA A 223 3.56 4.06 13.81
CA ALA A 223 2.76 4.75 12.81
C ALA A 223 2.10 3.74 11.85
N LEU A 224 2.83 2.72 11.38
CA LEU A 224 2.28 1.64 10.57
C LEU A 224 1.17 0.89 11.30
N LEU A 225 1.40 0.54 12.57
CA LEU A 225 0.39 -0.11 13.40
C LEU A 225 -0.84 0.79 13.59
N GLY A 226 -0.64 2.07 13.88
CA GLY A 226 -1.71 3.07 14.02
C GLY A 226 -2.53 3.21 12.74
N CYS A 227 -1.88 3.39 11.59
CA CYS A 227 -2.52 3.45 10.28
C CYS A 227 -3.28 2.17 9.95
N PHE A 228 -2.73 1.01 10.29
CA PHE A 228 -3.37 -0.27 10.08
C PHE A 228 -4.63 -0.43 10.96
N LEU A 229 -4.55 -0.13 12.26
CA LEU A 229 -5.70 -0.21 13.16
C LEU A 229 -6.80 0.79 12.78
N PHE A 230 -6.41 2.01 12.41
CA PHE A 230 -7.33 3.03 11.90
C PHE A 230 -8.03 2.57 10.61
N SER A 231 -7.29 2.06 9.62
CA SER A 231 -7.83 1.53 8.39
C SER A 231 -8.81 0.37 8.64
N ARG A 232 -8.44 -0.54 9.55
CA ARG A 232 -9.30 -1.65 9.94
C ARG A 232 -10.59 -1.17 10.61
N TRP A 233 -10.50 -0.20 11.52
CA TRP A 233 -11.67 0.41 12.16
C TRP A 233 -12.57 1.07 11.12
N LEU A 234 -12.00 1.87 10.22
CA LEU A 234 -12.71 2.58 9.16
C LEU A 234 -13.50 1.62 8.27
N ILE A 235 -12.85 0.56 7.78
CA ILE A 235 -13.47 -0.41 6.86
C ILE A 235 -14.57 -1.25 7.53
N ARG A 236 -14.44 -1.54 8.83
CA ARG A 236 -15.45 -2.28 9.58
C ARG A 236 -16.66 -1.46 9.94
N SER A 237 -16.59 -0.16 9.88
CA SER A 237 -17.67 0.78 10.18
C SER A 237 -18.77 0.75 9.11
N LYS A 238 -19.87 1.45 9.36
CA LYS A 238 -20.93 1.69 8.36
C LYS A 238 -20.36 2.41 7.13
N TYR A 239 -19.43 3.34 7.35
CA TYR A 239 -18.74 4.06 6.30
C TYR A 239 -18.00 3.11 5.34
N GLY A 240 -17.21 2.16 5.86
CA GLY A 240 -16.49 1.18 5.04
C GLY A 240 -17.41 0.29 4.21
N ARG A 241 -18.59 -0.06 4.72
CA ARG A 241 -19.61 -0.80 3.96
C ARG A 241 -20.15 0.00 2.78
N VAL A 242 -20.38 1.31 2.98
CA VAL A 242 -20.82 2.20 1.89
C VAL A 242 -19.72 2.35 0.84
N LEU A 243 -18.43 2.45 1.23
CA LEU A 243 -17.31 2.46 0.29
C LEU A 243 -17.28 1.22 -0.62
N GLN A 244 -17.47 0.04 -0.04
CA GLN A 244 -17.53 -1.21 -0.80
C GLN A 244 -18.76 -1.25 -1.72
N ALA A 245 -19.91 -0.79 -1.25
CA ALA A 245 -21.11 -0.68 -2.09
C ALA A 245 -20.90 0.28 -3.28
N VAL A 246 -20.22 1.40 -3.06
CA VAL A 246 -19.84 2.35 -4.13
C VAL A 246 -18.87 1.70 -5.11
N ARG A 247 -17.92 0.90 -4.64
CA ARG A 247 -17.00 0.15 -5.50
C ARG A 247 -17.73 -0.85 -6.39
N ASP A 248 -18.63 -1.64 -5.80
CA ASP A 248 -19.25 -2.77 -6.47
C ASP A 248 -20.41 -2.34 -7.39
N ALA A 249 -21.19 -1.32 -6.97
CA ALA A 249 -22.35 -0.84 -7.73
C ALA A 249 -22.69 0.63 -7.40
N GLU A 250 -21.88 1.57 -7.89
CA GLU A 250 -22.02 3.01 -7.62
C GLU A 250 -23.42 3.53 -7.93
N THR A 251 -23.97 3.16 -9.10
CA THR A 251 -25.31 3.61 -9.53
C THR A 251 -26.40 3.09 -8.61
N ARG A 252 -26.34 1.82 -8.20
CA ARG A 252 -27.31 1.25 -7.25
C ARG A 252 -27.23 1.92 -5.89
N THR A 253 -26.02 2.25 -5.42
CA THR A 253 -25.82 2.96 -4.16
C THR A 253 -26.43 4.35 -4.19
N MET A 254 -26.39 5.05 -5.34
CA MET A 254 -27.06 6.33 -5.53
C MET A 254 -28.58 6.19 -5.47
N PHE A 255 -29.15 5.16 -6.09
CA PHE A 255 -30.61 4.91 -5.98
C PHE A 255 -31.06 4.59 -4.56
N CYS A 256 -30.18 4.06 -3.71
CA CYS A 256 -30.45 3.89 -2.28
C CYS A 256 -30.32 5.17 -1.45
N GLY A 257 -30.12 6.34 -2.08
CA GLY A 257 -30.06 7.63 -1.41
C GLY A 257 -28.65 8.05 -0.94
N TYR A 258 -27.59 7.29 -1.22
CA TYR A 258 -26.24 7.65 -0.85
C TYR A 258 -25.55 8.47 -1.95
N ASN A 259 -24.95 9.61 -1.59
CA ASN A 259 -24.11 10.38 -2.51
C ASN A 259 -22.68 9.83 -2.48
N PRO A 260 -22.12 9.27 -3.59
CA PRO A 260 -20.78 8.69 -3.62
C PRO A 260 -19.65 9.71 -3.45
N LEU A 261 -19.87 10.97 -3.82
CA LEU A 261 -18.82 12.01 -3.88
C LEU A 261 -18.12 12.22 -2.52
N PRO A 262 -18.83 12.52 -1.41
CA PRO A 262 -18.16 12.73 -0.12
C PRO A 262 -17.42 11.49 0.38
N TYR A 263 -17.92 10.29 0.08
CA TYR A 263 -17.25 9.03 0.47
C TYR A 263 -15.94 8.84 -0.30
N LYS A 264 -15.93 9.04 -1.61
CA LYS A 264 -14.72 8.97 -2.44
C LYS A 264 -13.71 10.06 -2.05
N LEU A 265 -14.20 11.28 -1.84
CA LEU A 265 -13.35 12.42 -1.49
C LEU A 265 -12.70 12.22 -0.11
N SER A 266 -13.47 11.82 0.90
CA SER A 266 -12.94 11.65 2.26
C SER A 266 -11.90 10.52 2.33
N ILE A 267 -12.13 9.37 1.69
CA ILE A 267 -11.14 8.29 1.68
C ILE A 267 -9.88 8.67 0.89
N TRP A 268 -10.02 9.47 -0.17
CA TRP A 268 -8.92 10.01 -0.94
C TRP A 268 -8.05 10.95 -0.10
N ILE A 269 -8.67 11.87 0.66
CA ILE A 269 -7.97 12.78 1.59
C ILE A 269 -7.25 11.98 2.67
N ILE A 270 -7.90 11.00 3.27
CA ILE A 270 -7.30 10.13 4.29
C ILE A 270 -6.08 9.40 3.73
N SER A 271 -6.18 8.84 2.53
CA SER A 271 -5.08 8.16 1.85
C SER A 271 -3.90 9.12 1.58
N ALA A 272 -4.18 10.34 1.12
CA ALA A 272 -3.17 11.38 0.91
C ALA A 272 -2.45 11.76 2.22
N MET A 273 -3.20 11.94 3.32
CA MET A 273 -2.65 12.25 4.64
C MET A 273 -1.77 11.11 5.17
N MET A 274 -2.16 9.85 4.98
CA MET A 274 -1.34 8.70 5.36
C MET A 274 -0.04 8.64 4.57
N CYS A 275 -0.07 8.93 3.26
CA CYS A 275 1.16 9.03 2.45
C CYS A 275 2.05 10.19 2.89
N GLY A 276 1.47 11.34 3.26
CA GLY A 276 2.21 12.46 3.84
C GLY A 276 2.93 12.08 5.13
N LEU A 277 2.25 11.39 6.04
CA LEU A 277 2.87 10.85 7.27
C LEU A 277 4.03 9.90 6.94
N ALA A 278 3.84 9.01 5.98
CA ALA A 278 4.88 8.08 5.54
C ALA A 278 6.13 8.81 5.01
N GLY A 279 5.94 9.84 4.18
CA GLY A 279 7.02 10.67 3.66
C GLY A 279 7.76 11.44 4.76
N ALA A 280 7.04 11.98 5.75
CA ALA A 280 7.63 12.67 6.88
C ALA A 280 8.50 11.75 7.76
N LEU A 281 8.09 10.50 7.96
CA LEU A 281 8.87 9.50 8.71
C LEU A 281 10.06 8.94 7.90
N TYR A 282 9.94 8.93 6.58
CA TYR A 282 10.98 8.47 5.67
C TYR A 282 12.21 9.38 5.68
N VAL A 283 12.01 10.69 5.65
CA VAL A 283 13.08 11.68 5.47
C VAL A 283 14.18 11.61 6.52
N PRO A 284 13.90 11.61 7.84
CA PRO A 284 14.95 11.53 8.84
C PRO A 284 15.69 10.19 8.88
N GLN A 285 15.11 9.13 8.31
CA GLN A 285 15.73 7.79 8.25
C GLN A 285 16.63 7.62 7.02
N VAL A 286 16.26 8.24 5.90
CA VAL A 286 16.99 8.10 4.62
C VAL A 286 17.99 9.23 4.42
N GLY A 287 17.78 10.38 5.06
CA GLY A 287 18.69 11.53 5.01
C GLY A 287 18.57 12.38 3.75
N ILE A 288 17.60 12.09 2.88
CA ILE A 288 17.38 12.85 1.63
C ILE A 288 15.90 12.83 1.25
N ILE A 289 15.44 13.90 0.64
CA ILE A 289 14.20 14.00 -0.12
C ILE A 289 14.46 14.83 -1.37
N ASN A 290 14.12 14.29 -2.54
CA ASN A 290 14.28 14.96 -3.82
C ASN A 290 13.02 14.82 -4.68
N PRO A 291 12.85 15.62 -5.75
CA PRO A 291 11.66 15.57 -6.59
C PRO A 291 11.46 14.22 -7.30
N SER A 292 12.52 13.40 -7.46
CA SER A 292 12.42 12.09 -8.11
C SER A 292 11.51 11.12 -7.35
N GLU A 293 11.22 11.37 -6.06
CA GLU A 293 10.21 10.60 -5.32
C GLU A 293 8.80 10.71 -5.94
N MET A 294 8.54 11.80 -6.67
CA MET A 294 7.31 12.01 -7.44
C MET A 294 7.38 11.39 -8.85
N SER A 295 8.44 10.66 -9.19
CA SER A 295 8.56 10.07 -10.53
C SER A 295 7.44 9.09 -10.84
N VAL A 296 7.16 8.96 -12.12
CA VAL A 296 6.15 8.04 -12.64
C VAL A 296 6.47 6.60 -12.21
N SER A 297 7.74 6.20 -12.27
CA SER A 297 8.16 4.84 -11.90
C SER A 297 7.92 4.56 -10.41
N ASN A 298 8.23 5.50 -9.51
CA ASN A 298 7.98 5.34 -8.07
C ASN A 298 6.49 5.25 -7.75
N SER A 299 5.66 6.06 -8.42
CA SER A 299 4.20 6.02 -8.25
C SER A 299 3.60 4.69 -8.71
N ILE A 300 4.11 4.13 -9.82
CA ILE A 300 3.72 2.79 -10.30
C ILE A 300 4.21 1.72 -9.31
N GLU A 301 5.44 1.82 -8.84
CA GLU A 301 6.02 0.88 -7.87
C GLU A 301 5.17 0.79 -6.60
N MET A 302 4.67 1.92 -6.08
CA MET A 302 3.74 1.95 -4.93
C MET A 302 2.45 1.17 -5.20
N ALA A 303 1.89 1.26 -6.41
CA ALA A 303 0.72 0.47 -6.81
C ALA A 303 1.08 -1.03 -6.94
N VAL A 304 2.29 -1.35 -7.41
CA VAL A 304 2.77 -2.73 -7.51
C VAL A 304 2.85 -3.39 -6.13
N TRP A 305 3.33 -2.69 -5.10
CA TRP A 305 3.35 -3.23 -3.73
C TRP A 305 1.97 -3.70 -3.28
N THR A 306 0.95 -2.88 -3.54
CA THR A 306 -0.44 -3.20 -3.20
C THR A 306 -0.99 -4.34 -4.05
N ALA A 307 -0.66 -4.39 -5.34
CA ALA A 307 -1.11 -5.46 -6.24
C ALA A 307 -0.49 -6.80 -5.88
N VAL A 308 0.84 -6.84 -5.68
CA VAL A 308 1.61 -8.04 -5.31
C VAL A 308 1.12 -8.61 -3.98
N GLY A 309 0.94 -7.75 -2.98
CA GLY A 309 0.47 -8.16 -1.68
C GLY A 309 -0.97 -8.69 -1.69
N GLY A 310 -1.84 -8.06 -2.46
CA GLY A 310 -3.27 -8.40 -2.59
C GLY A 310 -4.18 -7.28 -2.11
N ARG A 311 -4.95 -6.75 -3.05
CA ARG A 311 -5.90 -5.64 -2.84
C ARG A 311 -7.03 -6.00 -1.89
N ALA A 312 -7.56 -5.00 -1.20
CA ALA A 312 -8.69 -5.11 -0.28
C ALA A 312 -8.44 -6.08 0.89
N SER A 313 -7.19 -6.20 1.34
CA SER A 313 -6.82 -7.12 2.43
C SER A 313 -6.21 -6.43 3.64
N LEU A 314 -5.77 -5.18 3.54
CA LEU A 314 -4.99 -4.40 4.51
C LEU A 314 -3.63 -5.02 4.87
N VAL A 315 -3.55 -6.33 5.06
CA VAL A 315 -2.32 -7.07 5.37
C VAL A 315 -1.49 -7.31 4.12
N GLY A 316 -2.15 -7.62 2.99
CA GLY A 316 -1.48 -7.88 1.71
C GLY A 316 -0.54 -6.76 1.30
N PRO A 317 -1.01 -5.51 1.20
CA PRO A 317 -0.17 -4.37 0.82
C PRO A 317 1.08 -4.20 1.68
N ILE A 318 0.97 -4.46 2.99
CA ILE A 318 2.12 -4.41 3.90
C ILE A 318 3.13 -5.50 3.53
N ILE A 319 2.67 -6.75 3.37
CA ILE A 319 3.53 -7.87 2.94
C ILE A 319 4.13 -7.58 1.56
N GLY A 320 3.34 -7.05 0.63
CA GLY A 320 3.79 -6.68 -0.71
C GLY A 320 4.87 -5.61 -0.71
N ALA A 321 4.72 -4.58 0.12
CA ALA A 321 5.73 -3.53 0.28
C ALA A 321 7.06 -4.10 0.79
N PHE A 322 7.04 -4.94 1.83
CA PHE A 322 8.26 -5.59 2.32
C PHE A 322 8.87 -6.56 1.31
N ALA A 323 8.06 -7.39 0.65
CA ALA A 323 8.54 -8.37 -0.32
C ALA A 323 9.17 -7.72 -1.55
N VAL A 324 8.51 -6.73 -2.14
CA VAL A 324 9.00 -6.04 -3.35
C VAL A 324 10.23 -5.21 -3.04
N ASN A 325 10.22 -4.43 -1.95
CA ASN A 325 11.36 -3.58 -1.59
C ASN A 325 12.55 -4.40 -1.06
N GLY A 326 12.30 -5.49 -0.34
CA GLY A 326 13.34 -6.45 0.04
C GLY A 326 13.98 -7.11 -1.18
N GLY A 327 13.16 -7.58 -2.13
CA GLY A 327 13.64 -8.12 -3.40
C GLY A 327 14.41 -7.08 -4.23
N LYS A 328 13.91 -5.82 -4.26
CA LYS A 328 14.61 -4.69 -4.89
C LYS A 328 15.99 -4.46 -4.29
N SER A 329 16.06 -4.35 -2.97
CA SER A 329 17.33 -4.10 -2.29
C SER A 329 18.35 -5.19 -2.55
N TRP A 330 17.92 -6.46 -2.55
CA TRP A 330 18.78 -7.59 -2.88
C TRP A 330 19.21 -7.57 -4.35
N LEU A 331 18.28 -7.39 -5.28
CA LEU A 331 18.54 -7.44 -6.70
C LEU A 331 19.38 -6.26 -7.19
N THR A 332 19.21 -5.08 -6.60
CA THR A 332 20.01 -3.88 -6.93
C THR A 332 21.49 -4.08 -6.59
N VAL A 333 21.80 -4.91 -5.58
CA VAL A 333 23.19 -5.27 -5.25
C VAL A 333 23.69 -6.40 -6.15
N ALA A 334 22.87 -7.43 -6.38
CA ALA A 334 23.28 -8.60 -7.15
C ALA A 334 23.31 -8.38 -8.68
N ALA A 335 22.35 -7.62 -9.20
CA ALA A 335 22.17 -7.42 -10.64
C ALA A 335 21.43 -6.09 -10.94
N PRO A 336 22.08 -4.92 -10.77
CA PRO A 336 21.43 -3.61 -10.82
C PRO A 336 20.76 -3.29 -12.16
N GLU A 337 21.26 -3.83 -13.26
CA GLU A 337 20.72 -3.58 -14.61
C GLU A 337 19.36 -4.27 -14.85
N TYR A 338 19.08 -5.36 -14.14
CA TYR A 338 17.87 -6.17 -14.37
C TYR A 338 16.66 -5.77 -13.49
N TRP A 339 16.88 -4.89 -12.50
CA TRP A 339 15.83 -4.52 -11.55
C TRP A 339 14.52 -4.07 -12.20
N LEU A 340 14.59 -3.14 -13.16
CA LEU A 340 13.39 -2.60 -13.84
C LEU A 340 12.64 -3.66 -14.65
N TYR A 341 13.38 -4.58 -15.30
CA TYR A 341 12.78 -5.68 -16.04
C TYR A 341 12.07 -6.66 -15.11
N VAL A 342 12.69 -6.98 -13.97
CA VAL A 342 12.09 -7.86 -12.96
C VAL A 342 10.84 -7.21 -12.35
N LEU A 343 10.86 -5.92 -12.08
CA LEU A 343 9.67 -5.19 -11.60
C LEU A 343 8.52 -5.23 -12.60
N GLY A 344 8.83 -4.98 -13.89
CA GLY A 344 7.84 -5.05 -14.97
C GLY A 344 7.26 -6.47 -15.13
N ALA A 345 8.13 -7.49 -15.15
CA ALA A 345 7.71 -8.89 -15.22
C ALA A 345 6.86 -9.28 -14.00
N LEU A 346 7.27 -8.89 -12.80
CA LEU A 346 6.52 -9.13 -11.57
C LEU A 346 5.11 -8.54 -11.65
N PHE A 347 4.99 -7.29 -12.14
CA PHE A 347 3.69 -6.65 -12.30
C PHE A 347 2.79 -7.39 -13.29
N ILE A 348 3.33 -7.82 -14.43
CA ILE A 348 2.61 -8.59 -15.45
C ILE A 348 2.15 -9.93 -14.86
N ILE A 349 3.05 -10.68 -14.22
CA ILE A 349 2.75 -11.99 -13.63
C ILE A 349 1.65 -11.85 -12.56
N VAL A 350 1.79 -10.89 -11.66
CA VAL A 350 0.80 -10.70 -10.60
C VAL A 350 -0.55 -10.30 -11.17
N THR A 351 -0.59 -9.40 -12.15
CA THR A 351 -1.85 -8.93 -12.73
C THR A 351 -2.58 -10.03 -13.51
N LEU A 352 -1.85 -10.87 -14.24
CA LEU A 352 -2.42 -11.92 -15.08
C LEU A 352 -2.75 -13.21 -14.30
N PHE A 353 -1.85 -13.66 -13.43
CA PHE A 353 -1.95 -14.97 -12.77
C PHE A 353 -2.40 -14.90 -11.32
N MET A 354 -2.24 -13.74 -10.66
CA MET A 354 -2.50 -13.58 -9.24
C MET A 354 -3.36 -12.35 -8.93
N PRO A 355 -4.58 -12.23 -9.49
CA PRO A 355 -5.42 -11.03 -9.32
C PRO A 355 -5.79 -10.74 -7.85
N GLY A 356 -5.68 -11.73 -6.97
CA GLY A 356 -5.86 -11.62 -5.53
C GLY A 356 -4.58 -11.35 -4.73
N GLY A 357 -3.40 -11.29 -5.40
CA GLY A 357 -2.09 -11.14 -4.77
C GLY A 357 -1.62 -12.35 -3.98
N VAL A 358 -0.44 -12.21 -3.37
CA VAL A 358 0.23 -13.29 -2.60
C VAL A 358 -0.63 -13.80 -1.45
N ILE A 359 -1.40 -12.94 -0.80
CA ILE A 359 -2.21 -13.32 0.36
C ILE A 359 -3.34 -14.32 0.01
N ARG A 360 -3.82 -14.33 -1.23
CA ARG A 360 -4.86 -15.27 -1.70
C ARG A 360 -4.31 -16.53 -2.35
N LEU A 361 -3.00 -16.62 -2.56
CA LEU A 361 -2.34 -17.80 -3.15
C LEU A 361 -2.73 -19.12 -2.48
N PRO A 362 -2.71 -19.26 -1.15
CA PRO A 362 -3.07 -20.52 -0.51
C PRO A 362 -4.51 -20.95 -0.83
N GLN A 363 -5.43 -19.99 -0.92
CA GLN A 363 -6.83 -20.27 -1.26
C GLN A 363 -6.99 -20.64 -2.73
N GLN A 364 -6.29 -19.95 -3.64
CA GLN A 364 -6.31 -20.24 -5.08
C GLN A 364 -5.72 -21.64 -5.37
N ILE A 365 -4.61 -22.00 -4.73
CA ILE A 365 -4.01 -23.32 -4.86
C ILE A 365 -4.96 -24.40 -4.33
N LYS A 366 -5.63 -24.16 -3.19
CA LYS A 366 -6.61 -25.09 -2.64
C LYS A 366 -7.79 -25.30 -3.60
N GLN A 367 -8.38 -24.21 -4.11
CA GLN A 367 -9.48 -24.26 -5.07
C GLN A 367 -9.07 -24.95 -6.38
N TRP A 368 -7.85 -24.70 -6.87
CA TRP A 368 -7.33 -25.36 -8.05
C TRP A 368 -7.16 -26.88 -7.83
N ARG A 369 -6.62 -27.29 -6.66
CA ARG A 369 -6.51 -28.72 -6.29
C ARG A 369 -7.90 -29.37 -6.18
N GLU A 370 -8.85 -28.71 -5.57
CA GLU A 370 -10.22 -29.20 -5.43
C GLU A 370 -10.91 -29.36 -6.81
N LYS A 371 -10.78 -28.38 -7.71
CA LYS A 371 -11.29 -28.48 -9.07
C LYS A 371 -10.65 -29.63 -9.84
N ARG A 372 -9.33 -29.78 -9.76
CA ARG A 372 -8.62 -30.88 -10.42
C ARG A 372 -9.08 -32.24 -9.87
N ASN A 373 -9.21 -32.39 -8.56
CA ASN A 373 -9.70 -33.62 -7.95
C ASN A 373 -11.15 -33.92 -8.36
N ALA A 374 -12.00 -32.90 -8.45
CA ALA A 374 -13.37 -33.06 -8.92
C ALA A 374 -13.46 -33.50 -10.38
N GLN A 375 -12.60 -32.95 -11.24
CA GLN A 375 -12.51 -33.38 -12.66
C GLN A 375 -12.04 -34.84 -12.75
N THR A 376 -10.96 -35.22 -12.07
CA THR A 376 -10.47 -36.60 -12.05
C THR A 376 -11.54 -37.57 -11.54
N ARG A 377 -12.29 -37.19 -10.50
CA ARG A 377 -13.39 -37.99 -9.96
C ARG A 377 -14.55 -38.13 -10.96
N SER A 378 -14.86 -37.06 -11.70
CA SER A 378 -15.86 -37.10 -12.75
C SER A 378 -15.44 -38.03 -13.90
N GLU A 379 -14.18 -37.94 -14.35
CA GLU A 379 -13.62 -38.81 -15.40
C GLU A 379 -13.65 -40.28 -14.96
N LEU A 380 -13.26 -40.59 -13.73
CA LEU A 380 -13.33 -41.94 -13.17
C LEU A 380 -14.77 -42.46 -13.10
N ASN A 381 -15.72 -41.64 -12.70
CA ASN A 381 -17.14 -42.02 -12.67
C ASN A 381 -17.69 -42.26 -14.08
N HIS A 382 -17.31 -41.46 -15.09
CA HIS A 382 -17.67 -41.67 -16.46
C HIS A 382 -17.05 -42.97 -17.05
N ALA A 383 -15.78 -43.21 -16.73
CA ALA A 383 -15.12 -44.46 -17.17
C ALA A 383 -15.75 -45.70 -16.50
N ALA A 384 -16.06 -45.65 -15.21
CA ALA A 384 -16.75 -46.72 -14.49
C ALA A 384 -18.16 -46.99 -15.04
N ALA A 385 -18.92 -45.92 -15.37
CA ALA A 385 -20.24 -46.06 -16.00
C ALA A 385 -20.16 -46.66 -17.40
N ALA A 386 -19.14 -46.30 -18.18
CA ALA A 386 -18.90 -46.90 -19.52
C ALA A 386 -18.55 -48.40 -19.41
N MET A 387 -17.68 -48.78 -18.49
CA MET A 387 -17.35 -50.18 -18.22
C MET A 387 -18.56 -51.00 -17.77
N ALA A 388 -19.40 -50.43 -16.89
CA ALA A 388 -20.63 -51.08 -16.43
C ALA A 388 -21.63 -51.30 -17.59
N ARG A 389 -21.76 -50.36 -18.53
CA ARG A 389 -22.59 -50.53 -19.73
C ARG A 389 -22.06 -51.64 -20.63
N GLN A 390 -20.76 -51.68 -20.91
CA GLN A 390 -20.13 -52.72 -21.70
C GLN A 390 -20.29 -54.12 -21.09
N ALA A 391 -20.15 -54.21 -19.73
CA ALA A 391 -20.36 -55.46 -19.03
C ALA A 391 -21.80 -55.94 -19.15
N SER A 392 -22.79 -55.03 -19.01
CA SER A 392 -24.25 -55.33 -19.18
C SER A 392 -24.58 -55.79 -20.60
N GLU A 393 -23.99 -55.16 -21.63
CA GLU A 393 -24.18 -55.55 -23.06
C GLU A 393 -23.61 -56.94 -23.32
N ARG A 394 -22.42 -57.24 -22.83
CA ARG A 394 -21.80 -58.60 -22.97
C ARG A 394 -22.66 -59.68 -22.27
N THR A 395 -23.17 -59.38 -21.11
CA THR A 395 -24.06 -60.31 -20.36
C THR A 395 -25.38 -60.55 -21.12
N ALA A 396 -25.94 -59.51 -21.72
CA ALA A 396 -27.16 -59.62 -22.54
C ALA A 396 -26.93 -60.43 -23.82
N ASP A 397 -25.80 -60.28 -24.48
CA ASP A 397 -25.43 -61.04 -25.69
C ASP A 397 -25.16 -62.54 -25.37
N THR A 398 -24.52 -62.80 -24.24
CA THR A 398 -24.28 -64.19 -23.77
C THR A 398 -25.62 -64.89 -23.48
N LEU A 399 -26.57 -64.22 -22.87
CA LEU A 399 -27.92 -64.73 -22.59
C LEU A 399 -28.74 -64.97 -23.85
N LYS A 400 -28.57 -64.20 -24.90
CA LYS A 400 -29.21 -64.43 -26.22
C LYS A 400 -28.63 -65.63 -26.92
N GLY A 401 -27.30 -65.86 -26.87
CA GLY A 401 -26.63 -67.02 -27.46
C GLY A 401 -26.95 -68.38 -26.79
N VAL A 402 -27.37 -68.37 -25.54
CA VAL A 402 -27.81 -69.59 -24.79
C VAL A 402 -29.27 -69.98 -25.08
N ARG A 403 -30.07 -69.04 -25.66
CA ARG A 403 -31.49 -69.27 -26.05
C ARG A 403 -31.69 -69.63 -27.49
N ALA A 404 -30.69 -69.62 -28.33
CA ALA A 404 -30.66 -70.11 -29.71
C ALA A 404 -30.08 -71.53 -29.75
#